data_fe80ee20f9d09c1986d23e1961adf126
#
_entry.id   fe80ee20f9d09c1986d23e1961adf126
#
_cell.length_a   1.000
_cell.length_b   1.000
_cell.length_c   1.000
_cell.angle_alpha   90.00
_cell.angle_beta   90.00
_cell.angle_gamma   90.00
#
_symmetry.space_group_name_H-M   'P 1'
#
loop_
_entity.id
_entity.type
_entity.pdbx_description
1 polymer ?
#
loop_
_entity_poly.entity_id
_entity_poly.type
_entity_poly.pdbx_seq_one_letter_code
_entity_poly.pdbx_strand_id
1 'polypeptide(L)'
;MNMDEYELEREASAPIDMLETYFSALGWAFERSGEDEIVSSFQGSWTQYELRAIWREEDHVLQFLALPDIRVSDDKRAATYETIGLINEQLWLGHFELWSTSGLVLFRHAALLEGNEESGTLSLQQAETLVEAAIEECERFYPVFQFLLWADKTPQEAIAAALIETQGEA
;
A
#
# COMPACT_ATOMS: atom_id res chain seq x y z
N MET A 1 30.48 -2.44 14.90
CA MET A 1 29.70 -3.15 13.88
C MET A 1 28.83 -4.18 14.61
N ASN A 2 27.55 -3.88 14.71
CA ASN A 2 26.61 -4.80 15.35
C ASN A 2 26.34 -5.97 14.41
N MET A 3 26.82 -7.15 14.79
CA MET A 3 26.54 -8.38 14.04
C MET A 3 25.04 -8.65 13.91
N ASP A 4 24.26 -8.21 14.88
CA ASP A 4 22.81 -8.40 14.92
C ASP A 4 22.07 -7.74 13.76
N GLU A 5 22.54 -6.59 13.30
CA GLU A 5 21.90 -5.85 12.19
C GLU A 5 22.19 -6.51 10.84
N TYR A 6 23.39 -7.07 10.67
CA TYR A 6 23.78 -7.81 9.47
C TYR A 6 23.20 -9.22 9.40
N GLU A 7 22.94 -9.83 10.54
CA GLU A 7 22.27 -11.13 10.61
C GLU A 7 20.78 -10.99 10.32
N LEU A 8 20.14 -9.94 10.84
CA LEU A 8 18.73 -9.62 10.55
C LEU A 8 18.49 -9.30 9.05
N GLU A 9 19.45 -8.67 8.38
CA GLU A 9 19.38 -8.43 6.95
C GLU A 9 19.51 -9.71 6.11
N ARG A 10 20.13 -10.75 6.67
CA ARG A 10 20.32 -12.05 5.99
C ARG A 10 19.25 -13.08 6.31
N GLU A 11 18.54 -12.93 7.41
CA GLU A 11 17.48 -13.85 7.80
C GLU A 11 16.18 -13.49 7.06
N ALA A 12 16.00 -14.11 5.91
CA ALA A 12 14.70 -14.11 5.24
C ALA A 12 13.86 -15.25 5.85
N SER A 13 12.60 -14.97 6.12
CA SER A 13 11.63 -15.95 6.59
C SER A 13 10.41 -16.00 5.68
N ALA A 14 9.47 -16.90 5.96
CA ALA A 14 8.21 -16.95 5.25
C ALA A 14 7.56 -15.57 5.25
N PRO A 15 6.97 -15.13 4.12
CA PRO A 15 6.55 -13.73 3.94
C PRO A 15 5.62 -13.21 5.03
N ILE A 16 4.61 -13.99 5.39
CA ILE A 16 3.63 -13.53 6.40
C ILE A 16 4.26 -13.53 7.80
N ASP A 17 5.14 -14.48 8.11
CA ASP A 17 5.90 -14.49 9.36
C ASP A 17 6.78 -13.24 9.48
N MET A 18 7.45 -12.85 8.41
CA MET A 18 8.29 -11.66 8.40
C MET A 18 7.47 -10.38 8.58
N LEU A 19 6.32 -10.29 7.95
CA LEU A 19 5.41 -9.14 8.11
C LEU A 19 4.87 -9.05 9.53
N GLU A 20 4.53 -10.18 10.15
CA GLU A 20 4.13 -10.23 11.56
C GLU A 20 5.24 -9.67 12.46
N THR A 21 6.48 -10.10 12.23
CA THR A 21 7.65 -9.60 12.95
C THR A 21 7.80 -8.09 12.77
N TYR A 22 7.66 -7.60 11.54
CA TYR A 22 7.78 -6.18 11.22
C TYR A 22 6.68 -5.34 11.89
N PHE A 23 5.43 -5.76 11.79
CA PHE A 23 4.31 -5.05 12.42
C PHE A 23 4.42 -5.06 13.94
N SER A 24 4.85 -6.17 14.52
CA SER A 24 5.11 -6.27 15.96
C SER A 24 6.19 -5.29 16.43
N ALA A 25 7.27 -5.16 15.66
CA ALA A 25 8.35 -4.22 15.95
C ALA A 25 7.89 -2.76 15.91
N LEU A 26 6.93 -2.44 15.02
CA LEU A 26 6.33 -1.11 14.94
C LEU A 26 5.27 -0.85 16.01
N GLY A 27 4.86 -1.88 16.74
CA GLY A 27 3.77 -1.78 17.71
C GLY A 27 2.39 -1.68 17.07
N TRP A 28 2.24 -2.10 15.82
CA TRP A 28 0.97 -2.08 15.12
C TRP A 28 0.15 -3.33 15.44
N ALA A 29 -1.15 -3.13 15.64
CA ALA A 29 -2.08 -4.24 15.78
C ALA A 29 -2.22 -4.97 14.45
N PHE A 30 -2.31 -6.28 14.49
CA PHE A 30 -2.53 -7.07 13.30
C PHE A 30 -3.42 -8.28 13.61
N GLU A 31 -4.05 -8.79 12.55
CA GLU A 31 -4.77 -10.06 12.56
C GLU A 31 -4.22 -10.93 11.44
N ARG A 32 -4.03 -12.20 11.73
CA ARG A 32 -3.46 -13.15 10.81
C ARG A 32 -4.44 -14.27 10.49
N SER A 33 -4.60 -14.59 9.21
CA SER A 33 -5.38 -15.72 8.73
C SER A 33 -4.43 -16.78 8.18
N GLY A 34 -3.96 -17.68 9.04
CA GLY A 34 -3.04 -18.74 8.67
C GLY A 34 -1.67 -18.23 8.20
N GLU A 35 -1.12 -18.90 7.18
CA GLU A 35 0.18 -18.58 6.60
C GLU A 35 0.08 -17.70 5.35
N ASP A 36 -1.14 -17.42 4.89
CA ASP A 36 -1.41 -16.81 3.59
C ASP A 36 -1.81 -15.35 3.67
N GLU A 37 -2.27 -14.87 4.81
CA GLU A 37 -2.79 -13.50 4.92
C GLU A 37 -2.52 -12.88 6.29
N ILE A 38 -2.17 -11.59 6.25
CA ILE A 38 -2.07 -10.74 7.45
C ILE A 38 -2.69 -9.38 7.14
N VAL A 39 -3.43 -8.84 8.12
CA VAL A 39 -4.07 -7.52 8.04
C VAL A 39 -3.56 -6.69 9.21
N SER A 40 -3.14 -5.47 8.92
CA SER A 40 -2.75 -4.49 9.92
C SER A 40 -3.42 -3.15 9.61
N SER A 41 -3.37 -2.23 10.54
CA SER A 41 -3.85 -0.87 10.32
C SER A 41 -2.87 0.13 10.93
N PHE A 42 -2.77 1.28 10.31
CA PHE A 42 -1.98 2.37 10.87
C PHE A 42 -2.68 3.71 10.67
N GLN A 43 -2.39 4.64 11.56
CA GLN A 43 -2.93 6.00 11.48
C GLN A 43 -1.97 6.87 10.65
N GLY A 44 -2.42 7.26 9.46
CA GLY A 44 -1.71 8.21 8.62
C GLY A 44 -2.06 9.66 8.93
N SER A 45 -1.56 10.57 8.10
CA SER A 45 -1.81 12.01 8.25
C SER A 45 -3.28 12.39 7.98
N TRP A 46 -3.94 11.65 7.09
CA TRP A 46 -5.26 11.99 6.58
C TRP A 46 -6.36 11.06 7.09
N THR A 47 -6.03 9.79 7.26
CA THR A 47 -6.99 8.75 7.63
C THR A 47 -6.28 7.57 8.26
N GLN A 48 -7.06 6.63 8.75
CA GLN A 48 -6.57 5.32 9.14
C GLN A 48 -6.59 4.40 7.92
N TYR A 49 -5.44 3.76 7.64
CA TYR A 49 -5.28 2.85 6.51
C TYR A 49 -5.33 1.41 6.98
N GLU A 50 -5.99 0.57 6.21
CA GLU A 50 -5.88 -0.88 6.35
C GLU A 50 -4.80 -1.38 5.38
N LEU A 51 -3.86 -2.17 5.90
CA LEU A 51 -2.85 -2.85 5.11
C LEU A 51 -3.15 -4.34 5.11
N ARG A 52 -3.24 -4.92 3.93
CA ARG A 52 -3.50 -6.34 3.76
C ARG A 52 -2.41 -6.95 2.90
N ALA A 53 -1.78 -8.02 3.37
CA ALA A 53 -0.80 -8.77 2.60
C ALA A 53 -1.30 -10.19 2.39
N ILE A 54 -1.20 -10.64 1.14
CA ILE A 54 -1.67 -11.95 0.71
C ILE A 54 -0.51 -12.67 0.03
N TRP A 55 -0.17 -13.86 0.52
CA TRP A 55 0.87 -14.71 -0.05
C TRP A 55 0.26 -15.84 -0.86
N ARG A 56 0.71 -15.96 -2.11
CA ARG A 56 0.37 -17.08 -2.98
C ARG A 56 1.63 -17.93 -3.19
N GLU A 57 1.72 -19.02 -2.46
CA GLU A 57 2.90 -19.87 -2.46
C GLU A 57 3.16 -20.52 -3.83
N GLU A 58 2.11 -20.93 -4.53
CA GLU A 58 2.21 -21.57 -5.83
C GLU A 58 2.91 -20.68 -6.88
N ASP A 59 2.67 -19.39 -6.82
CA ASP A 59 3.20 -18.41 -7.77
C ASP A 59 4.38 -17.60 -7.22
N HIS A 60 4.72 -17.80 -5.95
CA HIS A 60 5.70 -16.99 -5.21
C HIS A 60 5.40 -15.48 -5.29
N VAL A 61 4.14 -15.12 -5.23
CA VAL A 61 3.66 -13.73 -5.27
C VAL A 61 3.22 -13.28 -3.90
N LEU A 62 3.80 -12.19 -3.43
CA LEU A 62 3.31 -11.46 -2.25
C LEU A 62 2.60 -10.20 -2.74
N GLN A 63 1.31 -10.09 -2.44
CA GLN A 63 0.50 -8.95 -2.84
C GLN A 63 0.16 -8.10 -1.62
N PHE A 64 0.36 -6.78 -1.77
CA PHE A 64 -0.04 -5.77 -0.80
C PHE A 64 -1.22 -4.98 -1.29
N LEU A 65 -2.18 -4.78 -0.40
CA LEU A 65 -3.30 -3.86 -0.59
C LEU A 65 -3.27 -2.82 0.53
N ALA A 66 -3.35 -1.55 0.18
CA ALA A 66 -3.54 -0.49 1.14
C ALA A 66 -4.86 0.21 0.86
N LEU A 67 -5.74 0.27 1.84
CA LEU A 67 -7.08 0.82 1.71
C LEU A 67 -7.21 2.08 2.56
N PRO A 68 -7.29 3.26 1.91
CA PRO A 68 -7.38 4.54 2.62
C PRO A 68 -8.79 4.91 3.09
N ASP A 69 -9.73 3.97 3.11
CA ASP A 69 -11.13 4.19 3.49
C ASP A 69 -11.83 5.26 2.63
N ILE A 70 -11.64 5.19 1.33
CA ILE A 70 -12.30 6.09 0.37
C ILE A 70 -13.35 5.29 -0.41
N ARG A 71 -14.61 5.73 -0.31
CA ARG A 71 -15.72 5.19 -1.08
C ARG A 71 -16.16 6.19 -2.13
N VAL A 72 -16.34 5.71 -3.34
CA VAL A 72 -16.72 6.53 -4.49
C VAL A 72 -18.18 6.24 -4.86
N SER A 73 -18.99 7.29 -4.91
CA SER A 73 -20.37 7.20 -5.37
C SER A 73 -20.43 7.00 -6.89
N ASP A 74 -21.53 6.47 -7.39
CA ASP A 74 -21.67 6.13 -8.81
C ASP A 74 -21.49 7.34 -9.74
N ASP A 75 -21.94 8.53 -9.31
CA ASP A 75 -21.80 9.77 -10.08
C ASP A 75 -20.36 10.28 -10.20
N LYS A 76 -19.48 9.86 -9.28
CA LYS A 76 -18.04 10.22 -9.29
C LYS A 76 -17.14 9.13 -9.90
N ARG A 77 -17.70 8.01 -10.29
CA ARG A 77 -16.93 6.84 -10.75
C ARG A 77 -16.08 7.15 -11.98
N ALA A 78 -16.66 7.75 -13.01
CA ALA A 78 -15.94 8.06 -14.25
C ALA A 78 -14.77 9.02 -14.01
N ALA A 79 -15.00 10.08 -13.23
CA ALA A 79 -13.95 11.04 -12.87
C ALA A 79 -12.84 10.38 -12.03
N THR A 80 -13.20 9.45 -11.15
CA THR A 80 -12.24 8.70 -10.33
C THR A 80 -11.37 7.79 -11.20
N TYR A 81 -11.92 7.09 -12.17
CA TYR A 81 -11.14 6.27 -13.10
C TYR A 81 -10.15 7.12 -13.90
N GLU A 82 -10.56 8.28 -14.38
CA GLU A 82 -9.67 9.21 -15.09
C GLU A 82 -8.55 9.71 -14.19
N THR A 83 -8.89 10.09 -12.97
CA THR A 83 -7.90 10.54 -11.96
C THR A 83 -6.89 9.45 -11.64
N ILE A 84 -7.35 8.22 -11.40
CA ILE A 84 -6.49 7.07 -11.13
C ILE A 84 -5.56 6.80 -12.32
N GLY A 85 -6.07 6.87 -13.54
CA GLY A 85 -5.25 6.73 -14.73
C GLY A 85 -4.11 7.74 -14.78
N LEU A 86 -4.38 9.00 -14.45
CA LEU A 86 -3.37 10.06 -14.40
C LEU A 86 -2.37 9.87 -13.25
N ILE A 87 -2.84 9.45 -12.08
CA ILE A 87 -1.96 9.14 -10.93
C ILE A 87 -1.01 7.99 -11.29
N ASN A 88 -1.54 6.92 -11.86
CA ASN A 88 -0.75 5.72 -12.18
C ASN A 88 0.39 5.98 -13.17
N GLU A 89 0.27 6.99 -14.02
CA GLU A 89 1.36 7.41 -14.91
C GLU A 89 2.60 7.89 -14.14
N GLN A 90 2.44 8.32 -12.89
CA GLN A 90 3.51 8.86 -12.06
C GLN A 90 4.14 7.82 -11.14
N LEU A 91 3.56 6.61 -11.02
CA LEU A 91 4.00 5.61 -10.07
C LEU A 91 5.11 4.72 -10.65
N TRP A 92 6.14 4.48 -9.85
CA TRP A 92 7.20 3.52 -10.16
C TRP A 92 6.89 2.13 -9.65
N LEU A 93 6.17 2.04 -8.52
CA LEU A 93 5.78 0.79 -7.87
C LEU A 93 4.28 0.81 -7.59
N GLY A 94 3.62 -0.29 -7.91
CA GLY A 94 2.20 -0.43 -7.62
C GLY A 94 1.31 0.48 -8.45
N HIS A 95 0.03 0.48 -8.09
CA HIS A 95 -0.97 1.29 -8.78
C HIS A 95 -2.21 1.43 -7.89
N PHE A 96 -3.00 2.46 -8.17
CA PHE A 96 -4.32 2.62 -7.57
C PHE A 96 -5.39 1.94 -8.42
N GLU A 97 -6.42 1.45 -7.74
CA GLU A 97 -7.58 0.83 -8.35
C GLU A 97 -8.86 1.39 -7.73
N LEU A 98 -9.93 1.33 -8.49
CA LEU A 98 -11.29 1.50 -8.00
C LEU A 98 -12.02 0.18 -8.19
N TRP A 99 -12.43 -0.45 -7.10
CA TRP A 99 -13.22 -1.67 -7.17
C TRP A 99 -14.67 -1.34 -7.52
N SER A 100 -15.10 -1.80 -8.69
CA SER A 100 -16.39 -1.44 -9.27
C SER A 100 -17.59 -1.88 -8.42
N THR A 101 -17.48 -3.00 -7.71
CA THR A 101 -18.58 -3.53 -6.90
C THR A 101 -18.74 -2.76 -5.57
N SER A 102 -17.65 -2.48 -4.89
CA SER A 102 -17.67 -1.84 -3.56
C SER A 102 -17.52 -0.32 -3.60
N GLY A 103 -17.00 0.24 -4.69
CA GLY A 103 -16.64 1.65 -4.79
C GLY A 103 -15.41 2.03 -3.98
N LEU A 104 -14.63 1.07 -3.53
CA LEU A 104 -13.42 1.33 -2.73
C LEU A 104 -12.24 1.68 -3.63
N VAL A 105 -11.53 2.74 -3.25
CA VAL A 105 -10.21 3.07 -3.79
C VAL A 105 -9.16 2.32 -3.00
N LEU A 106 -8.18 1.74 -3.68
CA LEU A 106 -7.08 1.05 -3.02
C LEU A 106 -5.79 1.19 -3.81
N PHE A 107 -4.69 1.03 -3.11
CA PHE A 107 -3.36 0.88 -3.71
C PHE A 107 -3.00 -0.60 -3.70
N ARG A 108 -2.50 -1.12 -4.81
CA ARG A 108 -2.06 -2.51 -4.95
C ARG A 108 -0.63 -2.56 -5.45
N HIS A 109 0.16 -3.42 -4.82
CA HIS A 109 1.51 -3.73 -5.26
C HIS A 109 1.78 -5.21 -5.05
N ALA A 110 2.47 -5.84 -5.99
CA ALA A 110 2.85 -7.24 -5.87
C ALA A 110 4.33 -7.41 -6.16
N ALA A 111 4.95 -8.34 -5.44
CA ALA A 111 6.34 -8.70 -5.62
C ALA A 111 6.48 -10.21 -5.84
N LEU A 112 7.32 -10.59 -6.80
CA LEU A 112 7.78 -11.96 -6.95
C LEU A 112 8.92 -12.18 -5.96
N LEU A 113 8.80 -13.18 -5.11
CA LEU A 113 9.81 -13.48 -4.10
C LEU A 113 10.65 -14.67 -4.51
N GLU A 114 11.94 -14.54 -4.30
CA GLU A 114 12.87 -15.64 -4.44
C GLU A 114 12.79 -16.55 -3.21
N GLY A 115 13.18 -17.79 -3.37
CA GLY A 115 13.19 -18.78 -2.32
C GLY A 115 13.75 -20.09 -2.84
N ASN A 116 13.63 -21.14 -2.03
CA ASN A 116 13.92 -22.49 -2.48
C ASN A 116 12.69 -23.08 -3.22
N GLU A 117 12.80 -24.31 -3.72
CA GLU A 117 11.72 -24.97 -4.45
C GLU A 117 10.43 -25.15 -3.63
N GLU A 118 10.52 -25.05 -2.29
CA GLU A 118 9.41 -25.30 -1.38
C GLU A 118 8.75 -24.04 -0.82
N SER A 119 9.46 -22.89 -0.76
CA SER A 119 8.90 -21.67 -0.17
C SER A 119 9.59 -20.40 -0.66
N GLY A 120 8.81 -19.34 -0.83
CA GLY A 120 9.33 -17.99 -0.99
C GLY A 120 9.79 -17.39 0.34
N THR A 121 10.71 -16.46 0.30
CA THR A 121 11.26 -15.79 1.48
C THR A 121 11.23 -14.27 1.34
N LEU A 122 11.01 -13.60 2.47
CA LEU A 122 11.01 -12.14 2.58
C LEU A 122 11.99 -11.72 3.66
N SER A 123 12.89 -10.78 3.33
CA SER A 123 13.77 -10.17 4.33
C SER A 123 13.05 -9.04 5.07
N LEU A 124 13.58 -8.68 6.24
CA LEU A 124 13.06 -7.54 7.00
C LEU A 124 13.13 -6.24 6.19
N GLN A 125 14.24 -6.02 5.48
CA GLN A 125 14.42 -4.84 4.64
C GLN A 125 13.42 -4.79 3.48
N GLN A 126 13.13 -5.92 2.84
CA GLN A 126 12.10 -5.98 1.81
C GLN A 126 10.70 -5.69 2.37
N ALA A 127 10.38 -6.26 3.54
CA ALA A 127 9.11 -6.00 4.23
C ALA A 127 8.93 -4.51 4.52
N GLU A 128 9.95 -3.88 5.09
CA GLU A 128 9.97 -2.45 5.37
C GLU A 128 9.76 -1.63 4.09
N THR A 129 10.52 -1.91 3.04
CA THR A 129 10.42 -1.20 1.76
C THR A 129 9.04 -1.32 1.13
N LEU A 130 8.45 -2.52 1.13
CA LEU A 130 7.13 -2.76 0.54
C LEU A 130 6.02 -2.03 1.32
N VAL A 131 6.07 -2.09 2.64
CA VAL A 131 5.07 -1.44 3.50
C VAL A 131 5.20 0.08 3.42
N GLU A 132 6.41 0.62 3.52
CA GLU A 132 6.65 2.06 3.42
C GLU A 132 6.25 2.62 2.06
N ALA A 133 6.53 1.93 0.97
CA ALA A 133 6.13 2.35 -0.37
C ALA A 133 4.60 2.46 -0.48
N ALA A 134 3.86 1.49 0.04
CA ALA A 134 2.40 1.53 0.02
C ALA A 134 1.85 2.72 0.84
N ILE A 135 2.42 2.96 2.01
CA ILE A 135 2.04 4.09 2.88
C ILE A 135 2.34 5.43 2.20
N GLU A 136 3.55 5.60 1.69
CA GLU A 136 3.99 6.85 1.05
C GLU A 136 3.12 7.19 -0.16
N GLU A 137 2.79 6.24 -1.01
CA GLU A 137 1.95 6.50 -2.16
C GLU A 137 0.50 6.84 -1.76
N CYS A 138 -0.05 6.17 -0.77
CA CYS A 138 -1.37 6.50 -0.23
C CYS A 138 -1.39 7.90 0.39
N GLU A 139 -0.40 8.25 1.19
CA GLU A 139 -0.29 9.58 1.82
C GLU A 139 -0.11 10.68 0.78
N ARG A 140 0.70 10.43 -0.24
CA ARG A 140 0.98 11.38 -1.32
C ARG A 140 -0.27 11.72 -2.13
N PHE A 141 -1.08 10.74 -2.47
CA PHE A 141 -2.22 10.91 -3.36
C PHE A 141 -3.57 11.04 -2.66
N TYR A 142 -3.65 10.83 -1.35
CA TYR A 142 -4.89 11.03 -0.61
C TYR A 142 -5.52 12.41 -0.85
N PRO A 143 -4.77 13.53 -0.82
CA PRO A 143 -5.32 14.85 -1.11
C PRO A 143 -5.97 14.99 -2.49
N VAL A 144 -5.48 14.27 -3.49
CA VAL A 144 -6.10 14.27 -4.83
C VAL A 144 -7.54 13.79 -4.75
N PHE A 145 -7.78 12.68 -4.04
CA PHE A 145 -9.12 12.14 -3.85
C PHE A 145 -10.00 13.06 -3.02
N GLN A 146 -9.43 13.77 -2.03
CA GLN A 146 -10.17 14.78 -1.27
C GLN A 146 -10.70 15.89 -2.18
N PHE A 147 -9.85 16.45 -3.04
CA PHE A 147 -10.26 17.49 -3.97
C PHE A 147 -11.27 17.00 -4.99
N LEU A 148 -11.09 15.79 -5.52
CA LEU A 148 -11.99 15.22 -6.52
C LEU A 148 -13.38 14.92 -5.94
N LEU A 149 -13.43 14.24 -4.78
CA LEU A 149 -14.65 13.66 -4.24
C LEU A 149 -15.43 14.63 -3.35
N TRP A 150 -14.72 15.50 -2.61
CA TRP A 150 -15.33 16.36 -1.59
C TRP A 150 -15.29 17.84 -1.91
N ALA A 151 -14.49 18.26 -2.87
CA ALA A 151 -14.41 19.65 -3.31
C ALA A 151 -14.83 19.86 -4.77
N ASP A 152 -15.42 18.85 -5.41
CA ASP A 152 -15.95 18.88 -6.78
C ASP A 152 -14.96 19.40 -7.84
N LYS A 153 -13.68 19.15 -7.65
CA LYS A 153 -12.66 19.49 -8.65
C LYS A 153 -12.67 18.49 -9.79
N THR A 154 -12.27 18.93 -10.98
CA THR A 154 -12.00 18.03 -12.09
C THR A 154 -10.76 17.18 -11.80
N PRO A 155 -10.55 16.05 -12.49
CA PRO A 155 -9.34 15.25 -12.31
C PRO A 155 -8.05 16.06 -12.40
N GLN A 156 -7.93 16.92 -13.39
CA GLN A 156 -6.75 17.76 -13.61
C GLN A 156 -6.58 18.82 -12.50
N GLU A 157 -7.67 19.44 -12.07
CA GLU A 157 -7.67 20.42 -10.99
C GLU A 157 -7.31 19.75 -9.65
N ALA A 158 -7.81 18.56 -9.39
CA ALA A 158 -7.54 17.81 -8.16
C ALA A 158 -6.06 17.48 -8.03
N ILE A 159 -5.46 16.98 -9.10
CA ILE A 159 -4.01 16.67 -9.15
C ILE A 159 -3.18 17.94 -8.98
N ALA A 160 -3.52 19.01 -9.69
CA ALA A 160 -2.80 20.28 -9.60
C ALA A 160 -2.87 20.90 -8.19
N ALA A 161 -4.05 20.87 -7.56
CA ALA A 161 -4.26 21.39 -6.21
C ALA A 161 -3.44 20.62 -5.17
N ALA A 162 -3.41 19.30 -5.26
CA ALA A 162 -2.63 18.45 -4.35
C ALA A 162 -1.12 18.70 -4.49
N LEU A 163 -0.62 18.90 -5.70
CA LEU A 163 0.79 19.21 -5.94
C LEU A 163 1.20 20.58 -5.35
N ILE A 164 0.33 21.58 -5.41
CA ILE A 164 0.58 22.89 -4.83
C ILE A 164 0.68 22.80 -3.30
N GLU A 165 -0.20 22.04 -2.65
CA GLU A 165 -0.17 21.85 -1.20
C GLU A 165 1.10 21.14 -0.74
N THR A 166 1.54 20.12 -1.44
CA THR A 166 2.77 19.40 -1.12
C THR A 166 4.01 20.28 -1.28
N GLN A 167 4.02 21.20 -2.22
CA GLN A 167 5.13 22.16 -2.40
C GLN A 167 5.11 23.29 -1.35
N GLY A 168 3.94 23.62 -0.82
CA GLY A 168 3.78 24.64 0.21
C GLY A 168 4.22 24.22 1.60
N GLU A 169 4.42 22.93 1.85
CA GLU A 169 4.87 22.36 3.12
C GLU A 169 6.40 22.16 3.19
N ALA A 170 7.10 22.45 2.14
CA ALA A 170 8.56 22.32 2.10
C ALA A 170 9.30 23.47 2.79
#